data_32bb81f537d65a32b4cb1f1ca6bd608c
#
_entry.id   32bb81f537d65a32b4cb1f1ca6bd608c
#
_cell.length_a   1.000
_cell.length_b   1.000
_cell.length_c   1.000
_cell.angle_alpha   90.00
_cell.angle_beta   90.00
_cell.angle_gamma   90.00
#
_symmetry.space_group_name_H-M   'P 1'
#
loop_
_entity.id
_entity.type
_entity.pdbx_description
1 polymer ?
#
loop_
_entity_poly.entity_id
_entity_poly.type
_entity_poly.pdbx_seq_one_letter_code
_entity_poly.pdbx_strand_id
1 'polypeptide(L)'
;MKKLSFLFLLIFIPFQSFADLAKYEITVLATNIANYGGFGEWSFSALYESGEESVLFDTGFHEDTVIHNAQLLKKDLSKVEKVVLSHFHSDHTGGLLKLRKKYRIVNKKAFSKVFVAQGFFQQRFTKDGSKIKKNGVGPGGYGEALFFKEEAEKLGIKFFVVDSNTEISKDLFITGPVKRKVEKYIGPENLYVKDSNNQLQPDVIMDDQSMGMLTEKGWVMMSGCGHAGIINSGESLKEIKDLPIYGAMGGFHLWQANEKTLTQTAKWLKKEGLGKFMGGHCTGINATKKISDFVGLEREDMSHTAVGSVLTKDLEIIRSSVE
;
A
#
# COMPACT_ATOMS: atom_id res chain seq x y z
N MET A 1 -35.30 42.22 -42.54
CA MET A 1 -35.29 41.52 -41.22
C MET A 1 -34.62 40.15 -41.40
N LYS A 2 -33.34 40.02 -41.01
CA LYS A 2 -32.59 38.76 -41.13
C LYS A 2 -32.80 37.97 -39.83
N LYS A 3 -33.39 36.78 -39.91
CA LYS A 3 -33.52 35.84 -38.79
C LYS A 3 -32.16 35.19 -38.54
N LEU A 4 -31.60 35.40 -37.36
CA LEU A 4 -30.39 34.75 -36.87
C LEU A 4 -30.81 33.44 -36.17
N SER A 5 -30.54 32.30 -36.81
CA SER A 5 -30.76 30.98 -36.18
C SER A 5 -29.53 30.62 -35.33
N PHE A 6 -29.72 30.55 -34.02
CA PHE A 6 -28.72 30.03 -33.13
C PHE A 6 -28.76 28.48 -33.14
N LEU A 7 -27.70 27.88 -33.66
CA LEU A 7 -27.50 26.43 -33.61
C LEU A 7 -26.86 26.09 -32.24
N PHE A 8 -27.63 25.50 -31.34
CA PHE A 8 -27.12 24.97 -30.10
C PHE A 8 -26.40 23.65 -30.39
N LEU A 9 -25.07 23.67 -30.33
CA LEU A 9 -24.23 22.46 -30.38
C LEU A 9 -24.28 21.79 -29.02
N LEU A 10 -25.07 20.72 -28.85
CA LEU A 10 -25.05 19.84 -27.69
C LEU A 10 -23.75 19.05 -27.73
N ILE A 11 -22.77 19.45 -26.90
CA ILE A 11 -21.57 18.67 -26.65
C ILE A 11 -22.00 17.48 -25.81
N PHE A 12 -22.10 16.31 -26.43
CA PHE A 12 -22.23 15.03 -25.74
C PHE A 12 -20.88 14.71 -25.09
N ILE A 13 -20.72 15.03 -23.81
CA ILE A 13 -19.64 14.47 -22.98
C ILE A 13 -20.06 13.03 -22.74
N PRO A 14 -19.29 12.01 -23.18
CA PRO A 14 -19.62 10.63 -22.87
C PRO A 14 -19.53 10.46 -21.34
N PHE A 15 -20.65 10.24 -20.71
CA PHE A 15 -20.72 9.78 -19.34
C PHE A 15 -20.05 8.40 -19.31
N GLN A 16 -18.83 8.33 -18.82
CA GLN A 16 -18.13 7.07 -18.66
C GLN A 16 -18.92 6.26 -17.63
N SER A 17 -19.56 5.20 -18.08
CA SER A 17 -20.38 4.34 -17.23
C SER A 17 -19.50 3.65 -16.21
N PHE A 18 -19.72 3.91 -14.93
CA PHE A 18 -19.08 3.18 -13.82
C PHE A 18 -19.56 1.72 -13.73
N ALA A 19 -20.55 1.32 -14.53
CA ALA A 19 -21.12 -0.04 -14.52
C ALA A 19 -20.13 -1.15 -14.89
N ASP A 20 -18.91 -0.80 -15.34
CA ASP A 20 -17.89 -1.74 -15.82
C ASP A 20 -16.63 -1.78 -14.93
N LEU A 21 -16.72 -1.21 -13.70
CA LEU A 21 -15.62 -1.27 -12.74
C LEU A 21 -15.37 -2.71 -12.25
N ALA A 22 -14.11 -3.02 -11.98
CA ALA A 22 -13.72 -4.33 -11.46
C ALA A 22 -14.40 -4.62 -10.11
N LYS A 23 -15.01 -5.81 -10.00
CA LYS A 23 -15.50 -6.31 -8.71
C LYS A 23 -14.32 -6.89 -7.95
N TYR A 24 -14.03 -6.36 -6.76
CA TYR A 24 -12.85 -6.77 -5.99
C TYR A 24 -13.18 -7.06 -4.53
N GLU A 25 -12.30 -7.81 -3.90
CA GLU A 25 -12.23 -8.01 -2.46
C GLU A 25 -10.78 -7.82 -2.00
N ILE A 26 -10.57 -7.16 -0.86
CA ILE A 26 -9.25 -6.99 -0.27
C ILE A 26 -9.26 -7.62 1.12
N THR A 27 -8.42 -8.63 1.31
CA THR A 27 -8.28 -9.35 2.59
C THR A 27 -6.93 -9.05 3.23
N VAL A 28 -6.93 -8.59 4.48
CA VAL A 28 -5.69 -8.36 5.25
C VAL A 28 -5.09 -9.69 5.68
N LEU A 29 -3.83 -9.95 5.29
CA LEU A 29 -3.12 -11.20 5.59
C LEU A 29 -2.01 -11.03 6.64
N ALA A 30 -1.46 -9.84 6.82
CA ALA A 30 -0.50 -9.54 7.89
C ALA A 30 -0.70 -8.12 8.41
N THR A 31 -0.76 -7.98 9.73
CA THR A 31 -0.83 -6.73 10.49
C THR A 31 -0.62 -7.05 11.98
N ASN A 32 -0.61 -6.02 12.84
CA ASN A 32 -0.29 -6.15 14.26
C ASN A 32 -1.26 -7.02 15.07
N ILE A 33 -2.50 -7.16 14.63
CA ILE A 33 -3.57 -7.85 15.34
C ILE A 33 -4.02 -9.08 14.54
N ALA A 34 -4.19 -10.21 15.22
CA ALA A 34 -4.75 -11.42 14.62
C ALA A 34 -5.79 -12.03 15.56
N ASN A 35 -6.77 -12.73 14.98
CA ASN A 35 -7.72 -13.53 15.72
C ASN A 35 -7.11 -14.88 16.12
N TYR A 36 -7.89 -15.72 16.80
CA TYR A 36 -7.49 -17.05 17.24
C TYR A 36 -6.92 -17.90 16.09
N GLY A 37 -5.69 -18.36 16.27
CA GLY A 37 -4.97 -19.17 15.31
C GLY A 37 -4.21 -18.38 14.24
N GLY A 38 -4.42 -17.07 14.12
CA GLY A 38 -3.66 -16.20 13.21
C GLY A 38 -2.35 -15.72 13.83
N PHE A 39 -1.41 -15.30 12.98
CA PHE A 39 -0.16 -14.65 13.38
C PHE A 39 -0.27 -13.15 13.18
N GLY A 40 -0.21 -12.39 14.29
CA GLY A 40 -0.04 -10.93 14.28
C GLY A 40 1.44 -10.59 14.34
N GLU A 41 1.86 -9.56 13.61
CA GLU A 41 3.23 -9.08 13.59
C GLU A 41 3.32 -7.61 13.20
N TRP A 42 4.43 -6.96 13.53
CA TRP A 42 4.68 -5.60 13.06
C TRP A 42 5.00 -5.60 11.56
N SER A 43 3.94 -5.63 10.75
CA SER A 43 4.05 -5.68 9.29
C SER A 43 2.75 -5.32 8.61
N PHE A 44 2.76 -5.34 7.28
CA PHE A 44 1.55 -5.27 6.48
C PHE A 44 1.59 -6.26 5.31
N SER A 45 0.44 -6.84 5.00
CA SER A 45 0.17 -7.52 3.73
C SER A 45 -1.33 -7.62 3.50
N ALA A 46 -1.77 -7.40 2.27
CA ALA A 46 -3.16 -7.55 1.89
C ALA A 46 -3.29 -8.19 0.50
N LEU A 47 -4.25 -9.08 0.35
CA LEU A 47 -4.58 -9.77 -0.90
C LEU A 47 -5.75 -9.05 -1.57
N TYR A 48 -5.50 -8.51 -2.74
CA TYR A 48 -6.52 -8.03 -3.67
C TYR A 48 -6.93 -9.16 -4.62
N GLU A 49 -8.22 -9.42 -4.75
CA GLU A 49 -8.79 -10.41 -5.64
C GLU A 49 -9.89 -9.78 -6.48
N SER A 50 -9.84 -9.94 -7.81
CA SER A 50 -10.85 -9.45 -8.75
C SER A 50 -11.03 -10.43 -9.91
N GLY A 51 -12.12 -11.18 -9.90
CA GLY A 51 -12.34 -12.25 -10.87
C GLY A 51 -11.24 -13.31 -10.82
N GLU A 52 -10.53 -13.48 -11.94
CA GLU A 52 -9.42 -14.43 -12.05
C GLU A 52 -8.06 -13.81 -11.65
N GLU A 53 -8.02 -12.54 -11.30
CA GLU A 53 -6.80 -11.82 -10.99
C GLU A 53 -6.60 -11.64 -9.48
N SER A 54 -5.38 -11.89 -9.04
CA SER A 54 -4.97 -11.68 -7.65
C SER A 54 -3.66 -10.92 -7.60
N VAL A 55 -3.59 -9.89 -6.74
CA VAL A 55 -2.39 -9.10 -6.47
C VAL A 55 -2.12 -9.11 -4.98
N LEU A 56 -0.90 -9.44 -4.57
CA LEU A 56 -0.49 -9.29 -3.18
C LEU A 56 0.20 -7.93 -3.01
N PHE A 57 -0.29 -7.14 -2.06
CA PHE A 57 0.35 -5.91 -1.62
C PHE A 57 1.13 -6.19 -0.35
N ASP A 58 2.45 -5.98 -0.37
CA ASP A 58 3.42 -6.35 0.66
C ASP A 58 3.39 -7.84 1.07
N THR A 59 4.40 -8.30 1.78
CA THR A 59 4.58 -9.73 2.07
C THR A 59 4.82 -10.05 3.54
N GLY A 60 4.58 -9.09 4.44
CA GLY A 60 4.81 -9.26 5.86
C GLY A 60 6.29 -9.23 6.26
N PHE A 61 6.56 -9.47 7.53
CA PHE A 61 7.90 -9.49 8.12
C PHE A 61 8.46 -10.91 8.21
N HIS A 62 7.76 -11.78 8.92
CA HIS A 62 8.19 -13.17 9.06
C HIS A 62 7.79 -13.99 7.83
N GLU A 63 8.70 -14.82 7.35
CA GLU A 63 8.54 -15.53 6.08
C GLU A 63 7.33 -16.49 6.03
N ASP A 64 6.77 -16.88 7.18
CA ASP A 64 5.63 -17.79 7.28
C ASP A 64 4.29 -17.12 7.53
N THR A 65 4.27 -15.87 8.01
CA THR A 65 3.05 -15.21 8.48
C THR A 65 1.97 -15.14 7.41
N VAL A 66 2.29 -14.61 6.23
CA VAL A 66 1.32 -14.49 5.12
C VAL A 66 0.85 -15.87 4.66
N ILE A 67 1.75 -16.87 4.61
CA ILE A 67 1.42 -18.25 4.23
C ILE A 67 0.44 -18.86 5.23
N HIS A 68 0.74 -18.75 6.52
CA HIS A 68 -0.07 -19.30 7.60
C HIS A 68 -1.46 -18.66 7.63
N ASN A 69 -1.51 -17.33 7.62
CA ASN A 69 -2.75 -16.59 7.68
C ASN A 69 -3.64 -16.81 6.45
N ALA A 70 -3.05 -16.87 5.25
CA ALA A 70 -3.79 -17.21 4.03
C ALA A 70 -4.41 -18.62 4.10
N GLN A 71 -3.67 -19.61 4.63
CA GLN A 71 -4.20 -20.96 4.84
C GLN A 71 -5.35 -20.97 5.84
N LEU A 72 -5.21 -20.27 6.98
CA LEU A 72 -6.25 -20.13 7.99
C LEU A 72 -7.54 -19.51 7.40
N LEU A 73 -7.38 -18.49 6.57
CA LEU A 73 -8.47 -17.78 5.90
C LEU A 73 -8.95 -18.47 4.60
N LYS A 74 -8.39 -19.63 4.25
CA LYS A 74 -8.69 -20.39 3.02
C LYS A 74 -8.51 -19.59 1.73
N LYS A 75 -7.51 -18.69 1.71
CA LYS A 75 -7.12 -17.92 0.52
C LYS A 75 -6.07 -18.68 -0.31
N ASP A 76 -6.32 -18.79 -1.62
CA ASP A 76 -5.43 -19.49 -2.55
C ASP A 76 -4.36 -18.56 -3.11
N LEU A 77 -3.20 -18.54 -2.49
CA LEU A 77 -2.06 -17.73 -2.94
C LEU A 77 -1.36 -18.30 -4.18
N SER A 78 -1.68 -19.52 -4.64
CA SER A 78 -1.04 -20.10 -5.84
C SER A 78 -1.39 -19.33 -7.12
N LYS A 79 -2.48 -18.58 -7.12
CA LYS A 79 -2.95 -17.75 -8.24
C LYS A 79 -2.29 -16.37 -8.31
N VAL A 80 -1.63 -15.92 -7.26
CA VAL A 80 -1.00 -14.61 -7.19
C VAL A 80 0.22 -14.57 -8.12
N GLU A 81 0.12 -13.91 -9.27
CA GLU A 81 1.26 -13.69 -10.16
C GLU A 81 1.98 -12.36 -9.87
N LYS A 82 1.23 -11.33 -9.47
CA LYS A 82 1.70 -9.96 -9.26
C LYS A 82 1.83 -9.66 -7.77
N VAL A 83 2.94 -9.03 -7.41
CA VAL A 83 3.19 -8.48 -6.06
C VAL A 83 3.52 -7.01 -6.19
N VAL A 84 2.98 -6.17 -5.34
CA VAL A 84 3.39 -4.79 -5.16
C VAL A 84 4.11 -4.70 -3.82
N LEU A 85 5.34 -4.21 -3.80
CA LEU A 85 6.06 -3.90 -2.56
C LEU A 85 6.04 -2.39 -2.36
N SER A 86 5.49 -1.95 -1.23
CA SER A 86 5.31 -0.53 -0.94
C SER A 86 6.63 0.23 -0.83
N HIS A 87 7.63 -0.37 -0.19
CA HIS A 87 8.98 0.17 -0.03
C HIS A 87 9.93 -0.93 0.49
N PHE A 88 11.24 -0.65 0.49
CA PHE A 88 12.22 -1.63 0.93
C PHE A 88 12.46 -1.57 2.45
N HIS A 89 11.54 -2.14 3.22
CA HIS A 89 11.72 -2.49 4.62
C HIS A 89 11.33 -3.96 4.84
N SER A 90 11.96 -4.60 5.83
CA SER A 90 11.80 -6.06 6.04
C SER A 90 10.39 -6.47 6.45
N ASP A 91 9.68 -5.59 7.14
CA ASP A 91 8.28 -5.80 7.56
C ASP A 91 7.26 -5.71 6.40
N HIS A 92 7.75 -5.45 5.18
CA HIS A 92 6.98 -5.47 3.93
C HIS A 92 7.50 -6.48 2.90
N THR A 93 8.78 -6.86 3.01
CA THR A 93 9.45 -7.71 2.00
C THR A 93 9.77 -9.12 2.51
N GLY A 94 9.61 -9.39 3.81
CA GLY A 94 10.16 -10.57 4.47
C GLY A 94 9.63 -11.91 3.96
N GLY A 95 8.36 -11.97 3.56
CA GLY A 95 7.74 -13.20 3.08
C GLY A 95 8.01 -13.55 1.62
N LEU A 96 8.46 -12.59 0.77
CA LEU A 96 8.47 -12.74 -0.69
C LEU A 96 9.22 -13.99 -1.18
N LEU A 97 10.44 -14.20 -0.70
CA LEU A 97 11.28 -15.31 -1.20
C LEU A 97 10.68 -16.67 -0.85
N LYS A 98 10.09 -16.82 0.33
CA LYS A 98 9.45 -18.07 0.74
C LYS A 98 8.14 -18.31 0.02
N LEU A 99 7.31 -17.28 -0.16
CA LEU A 99 6.12 -17.32 -0.99
C LEU A 99 6.46 -17.82 -2.39
N ARG A 100 7.45 -17.22 -3.04
CA ARG A 100 7.91 -17.65 -4.37
C ARG A 100 8.42 -19.08 -4.37
N LYS A 101 9.27 -19.50 -3.42
CA LYS A 101 9.79 -20.86 -3.31
C LYS A 101 8.67 -21.89 -3.18
N LYS A 102 7.67 -21.59 -2.34
CA LYS A 102 6.54 -22.48 -2.08
C LYS A 102 5.63 -22.63 -3.28
N TYR A 103 5.15 -21.51 -3.83
CA TYR A 103 4.06 -21.55 -4.80
C TYR A 103 4.50 -21.76 -6.26
N ARG A 104 5.77 -21.47 -6.62
CA ARG A 104 6.27 -21.75 -7.97
C ARG A 104 6.25 -23.23 -8.34
N ILE A 105 6.16 -24.13 -7.36
CA ILE A 105 6.07 -25.58 -7.57
C ILE A 105 4.71 -25.94 -8.16
N VAL A 106 3.64 -25.28 -7.71
CA VAL A 106 2.27 -25.49 -8.18
C VAL A 106 1.98 -24.62 -9.41
N ASN A 107 2.38 -23.36 -9.39
CA ASN A 107 2.20 -22.42 -10.49
C ASN A 107 3.52 -21.67 -10.76
N LYS A 108 4.16 -21.96 -11.91
CA LYS A 108 5.44 -21.34 -12.29
C LYS A 108 5.39 -19.80 -12.35
N LYS A 109 4.20 -19.21 -12.53
CA LYS A 109 4.01 -17.77 -12.57
C LYS A 109 3.73 -17.15 -11.19
N ALA A 110 3.39 -17.95 -10.17
CA ALA A 110 3.08 -17.43 -8.84
C ALA A 110 4.24 -16.59 -8.29
N PHE A 111 3.94 -15.36 -7.82
CA PHE A 111 4.91 -14.39 -7.26
C PHE A 111 6.11 -14.11 -8.19
N SER A 112 5.90 -14.11 -9.50
CA SER A 112 7.01 -13.92 -10.46
C SER A 112 7.16 -12.49 -10.95
N LYS A 113 6.14 -11.64 -10.79
CA LYS A 113 6.14 -10.24 -11.22
C LYS A 113 6.03 -9.35 -10.00
N VAL A 114 7.08 -8.59 -9.69
CA VAL A 114 7.12 -7.73 -8.49
C VAL A 114 7.31 -6.28 -8.91
N PHE A 115 6.34 -5.44 -8.56
CA PHE A 115 6.34 -4.02 -8.84
C PHE A 115 6.93 -3.27 -7.65
N VAL A 116 7.93 -2.44 -7.90
CA VAL A 116 8.64 -1.64 -6.91
C VAL A 116 8.85 -0.22 -7.43
N ALA A 117 8.85 0.77 -6.56
CA ALA A 117 9.13 2.14 -6.99
C ALA A 117 10.62 2.37 -7.24
N GLN A 118 10.95 3.36 -8.07
CA GLN A 118 12.31 3.82 -8.26
C GLN A 118 12.94 4.19 -6.91
N GLY A 119 14.17 3.74 -6.67
CA GLY A 119 14.86 3.91 -5.39
C GLY A 119 14.80 2.67 -4.49
N PHE A 120 13.92 1.71 -4.74
CA PHE A 120 13.74 0.51 -3.93
C PHE A 120 15.06 -0.26 -3.68
N PHE A 121 15.93 -0.36 -4.67
CA PHE A 121 17.21 -1.05 -4.56
C PHE A 121 18.38 -0.11 -4.19
N GLN A 122 18.08 1.11 -3.73
CA GLN A 122 19.11 2.02 -3.30
C GLN A 122 19.88 1.47 -2.09
N GLN A 123 21.22 1.50 -2.14
CA GLN A 123 22.06 1.09 -1.02
C GLN A 123 21.85 2.02 0.17
N ARG A 124 21.56 1.42 1.32
CA ARG A 124 21.41 2.13 2.59
C ARG A 124 22.65 2.01 3.45
N PHE A 125 22.87 3.01 4.30
CA PHE A 125 24.05 3.17 5.13
C PHE A 125 23.66 3.54 6.56
N THR A 126 24.53 3.23 7.51
CA THR A 126 24.49 3.78 8.86
C THR A 126 25.08 5.20 8.88
N LYS A 127 24.92 5.91 9.98
CA LYS A 127 25.42 7.30 10.14
C LYS A 127 26.92 7.43 9.96
N ASP A 128 27.72 6.40 10.26
CA ASP A 128 29.16 6.37 10.05
C ASP A 128 29.58 6.02 8.62
N GLY A 129 28.62 5.86 7.71
CA GLY A 129 28.86 5.53 6.31
C GLY A 129 29.09 4.04 6.04
N SER A 130 28.95 3.17 7.04
CA SER A 130 29.01 1.73 6.85
C SER A 130 27.78 1.25 6.10
N LYS A 131 27.97 0.31 5.15
CA LYS A 131 26.81 -0.31 4.46
C LYS A 131 25.99 -1.13 5.46
N ILE A 132 24.66 -1.05 5.35
CA ILE A 132 23.77 -1.96 6.05
C ILE A 132 24.06 -3.39 5.59
N LYS A 133 24.41 -4.26 6.53
CA LYS A 133 24.84 -5.63 6.23
C LYS A 133 23.67 -6.55 5.93
N LYS A 134 23.97 -7.60 5.17
CA LYS A 134 23.08 -8.66 4.68
C LYS A 134 22.20 -9.32 5.77
N ASN A 135 22.64 -9.37 7.00
CA ASN A 135 22.02 -10.11 8.10
C ASN A 135 21.45 -9.17 9.19
N GLY A 136 21.14 -7.95 8.86
CA GLY A 136 20.46 -7.02 9.76
C GLY A 136 19.03 -7.45 10.04
N VAL A 137 18.85 -8.65 10.59
CA VAL A 137 17.56 -9.17 11.03
C VAL A 137 17.35 -8.71 12.47
N GLY A 138 16.76 -7.57 12.63
CA GLY A 138 16.24 -7.07 13.89
C GLY A 138 14.91 -6.39 13.62
N PRO A 139 14.13 -6.03 14.64
CA PRO A 139 12.94 -5.19 14.45
C PRO A 139 13.37 -3.93 13.70
N GLY A 140 12.91 -3.76 12.47
CA GLY A 140 13.40 -2.74 11.55
C GLY A 140 14.67 -3.14 10.78
N GLY A 141 14.96 -4.44 10.65
CA GLY A 141 16.10 -4.95 9.89
C GLY A 141 16.04 -4.51 8.43
N TYR A 142 16.92 -3.60 8.09
CA TYR A 142 17.12 -3.13 6.72
C TYR A 142 18.17 -4.05 6.08
N GLY A 143 17.70 -5.07 5.36
CA GLY A 143 18.57 -5.93 4.58
C GLY A 143 19.32 -5.17 3.49
N GLU A 144 20.28 -5.81 2.87
CA GLU A 144 20.92 -5.29 1.68
C GLU A 144 20.01 -5.46 0.47
N ALA A 145 19.50 -4.37 -0.09
CA ALA A 145 18.51 -4.41 -1.17
C ALA A 145 19.02 -5.11 -2.43
N LEU A 146 20.29 -4.97 -2.76
CA LEU A 146 20.91 -5.65 -3.91
C LEU A 146 21.00 -7.17 -3.69
N PHE A 147 21.33 -7.61 -2.46
CA PHE A 147 21.33 -9.01 -2.13
C PHE A 147 19.91 -9.62 -2.21
N PHE A 148 18.91 -8.93 -1.67
CA PHE A 148 17.52 -9.34 -1.79
C PHE A 148 17.12 -9.49 -3.27
N LYS A 149 17.51 -8.54 -4.13
CA LYS A 149 17.27 -8.59 -5.57
C LYS A 149 17.87 -9.84 -6.20
N GLU A 150 19.16 -10.09 -5.93
CA GLU A 150 19.86 -11.25 -6.47
C GLU A 150 19.22 -12.58 -6.07
N GLU A 151 18.83 -12.75 -4.80
CA GLU A 151 18.17 -13.96 -4.32
C GLU A 151 16.77 -14.14 -4.95
N ALA A 152 16.04 -13.05 -5.13
CA ALA A 152 14.74 -13.06 -5.79
C ALA A 152 14.86 -13.44 -7.28
N GLU A 153 15.84 -12.86 -8.00
CA GLU A 153 16.08 -13.14 -9.41
C GLU A 153 16.53 -14.60 -9.65
N LYS A 154 17.33 -15.20 -8.73
CA LYS A 154 17.67 -16.64 -8.74
C LYS A 154 16.43 -17.54 -8.63
N LEU A 155 15.36 -17.05 -8.00
CA LEU A 155 14.07 -17.75 -7.92
C LEU A 155 13.18 -17.50 -9.15
N GLY A 156 13.64 -16.71 -10.12
CA GLY A 156 12.88 -16.34 -11.32
C GLY A 156 11.85 -15.25 -11.07
N ILE A 157 12.04 -14.40 -10.06
CA ILE A 157 11.28 -13.18 -9.88
C ILE A 157 11.79 -12.12 -10.86
N LYS A 158 10.86 -11.42 -11.51
CA LYS A 158 11.15 -10.25 -12.34
C LYS A 158 10.64 -8.98 -11.66
N PHE A 159 11.54 -8.04 -11.39
CA PHE A 159 11.17 -6.74 -10.86
C PHE A 159 10.80 -5.76 -11.98
N PHE A 160 9.70 -5.06 -11.78
CA PHE A 160 9.23 -3.95 -12.58
C PHE A 160 9.40 -2.68 -11.76
N VAL A 161 10.45 -1.92 -12.06
CA VAL A 161 10.74 -0.66 -11.38
C VAL A 161 9.92 0.43 -12.06
N VAL A 162 9.06 1.09 -11.30
CA VAL A 162 8.20 2.17 -11.79
C VAL A 162 8.66 3.52 -11.22
N ASP A 163 8.56 4.56 -12.02
CA ASP A 163 8.95 5.93 -11.70
C ASP A 163 7.77 6.91 -11.62
N SER A 164 6.58 6.45 -11.96
CA SER A 164 5.37 7.25 -12.07
C SER A 164 4.12 6.40 -11.87
N ASN A 165 2.97 7.05 -11.80
CA ASN A 165 1.67 6.41 -11.73
C ASN A 165 1.51 5.36 -12.85
N THR A 166 1.19 4.13 -12.49
CA THR A 166 1.14 2.99 -13.41
C THR A 166 -0.10 2.13 -13.14
N GLU A 167 -0.88 1.84 -14.17
CA GLU A 167 -1.96 0.85 -14.09
C GLU A 167 -1.34 -0.57 -14.17
N ILE A 168 -1.60 -1.39 -13.15
CA ILE A 168 -1.08 -2.76 -13.06
C ILE A 168 -2.14 -3.83 -13.33
N SER A 169 -3.39 -3.43 -13.25
CA SER A 169 -4.58 -4.20 -13.62
C SER A 169 -5.73 -3.25 -13.88
N LYS A 170 -6.84 -3.72 -14.44
CA LYS A 170 -8.03 -2.89 -14.67
C LYS A 170 -8.45 -2.20 -13.37
N ASP A 171 -8.52 -0.87 -13.40
CA ASP A 171 -8.92 -0.01 -12.28
C ASP A 171 -8.02 -0.12 -11.02
N LEU A 172 -6.83 -0.73 -11.16
CA LEU A 172 -5.84 -0.89 -10.09
C LEU A 172 -4.52 -0.24 -10.47
N PHE A 173 -4.10 0.74 -9.70
CA PHE A 173 -2.95 1.60 -9.98
C PHE A 173 -1.94 1.56 -8.83
N ILE A 174 -0.68 1.85 -9.15
CA ILE A 174 0.37 2.16 -8.18
C ILE A 174 0.95 3.54 -8.49
N THR A 175 1.33 4.27 -7.44
CA THR A 175 1.77 5.66 -7.60
C THR A 175 3.20 5.80 -8.11
N GLY A 176 4.01 4.71 -8.07
CA GLY A 176 5.46 4.89 -8.10
C GLY A 176 5.92 5.71 -6.89
N PRO A 177 7.14 6.30 -6.93
CA PRO A 177 7.67 7.08 -5.80
C PRO A 177 6.80 8.33 -5.56
N VAL A 178 6.19 8.40 -4.37
CA VAL A 178 5.28 9.49 -4.00
C VAL A 178 6.05 10.78 -3.76
N LYS A 179 5.68 11.87 -4.44
CA LYS A 179 6.29 13.19 -4.27
C LYS A 179 5.79 13.87 -2.99
N ARG A 180 6.72 14.37 -2.17
CA ARG A 180 6.43 15.05 -0.88
C ARG A 180 6.18 16.53 -1.09
N LYS A 181 4.94 16.91 -1.44
CA LYS A 181 4.54 18.29 -1.69
C LYS A 181 3.95 18.98 -0.45
N VAL A 182 3.19 18.25 0.35
CA VAL A 182 2.42 18.77 1.50
C VAL A 182 3.03 18.31 2.82
N GLU A 183 3.22 17.01 2.98
CA GLU A 183 3.82 16.41 4.17
C GLU A 183 5.30 16.17 3.95
N LYS A 184 6.07 16.44 4.99
CA LYS A 184 7.51 16.15 5.03
C LYS A 184 7.73 15.06 6.06
N TYR A 185 8.02 13.86 5.60
CA TYR A 185 8.44 12.80 6.48
C TYR A 185 9.96 12.78 6.58
N ILE A 186 10.45 12.59 7.79
CA ILE A 186 11.86 12.29 8.05
C ILE A 186 11.92 10.79 8.28
N GLY A 187 12.75 10.11 7.52
CA GLY A 187 12.97 8.66 7.65
C GLY A 187 13.55 8.27 9.03
N PRO A 188 13.82 6.98 9.27
CA PRO A 188 14.46 6.53 10.49
C PRO A 188 15.77 7.28 10.74
N GLU A 189 15.97 7.82 11.96
CA GLU A 189 17.12 8.67 12.30
C GLU A 189 18.49 8.03 12.07
N ASN A 190 18.55 6.71 12.01
CA ASN A 190 19.77 5.93 11.85
C ASN A 190 19.98 5.38 10.44
N LEU A 191 19.15 5.75 9.48
CA LEU A 191 19.19 5.27 8.10
C LEU A 191 19.59 6.40 7.14
N TYR A 192 20.55 6.12 6.28
CA TYR A 192 21.13 7.08 5.34
C TYR A 192 21.22 6.49 3.95
N VAL A 193 21.19 7.37 2.95
CA VAL A 193 21.47 7.09 1.55
C VAL A 193 22.59 8.03 1.07
N LYS A 194 23.21 7.72 -0.08
CA LYS A 194 24.15 8.64 -0.73
C LYS A 194 23.48 9.38 -1.86
N ASP A 195 23.67 10.70 -1.88
CA ASP A 195 23.22 11.54 -2.99
C ASP A 195 24.10 11.41 -4.23
N SER A 196 23.82 12.17 -5.29
CA SER A 196 24.59 12.20 -6.54
C SER A 196 26.05 12.62 -6.35
N ASN A 197 26.38 13.33 -5.27
CA ASN A 197 27.74 13.76 -4.91
C ASN A 197 28.42 12.77 -3.95
N ASN A 198 27.84 11.57 -3.74
CA ASN A 198 28.32 10.54 -2.81
C ASN A 198 28.34 11.00 -1.33
N GLN A 199 27.55 12.02 -0.97
CA GLN A 199 27.40 12.51 0.40
C GLN A 199 26.26 11.80 1.10
N LEU A 200 26.47 11.45 2.38
CA LEU A 200 25.45 10.83 3.21
C LEU A 200 24.32 11.82 3.51
N GLN A 201 23.09 11.42 3.19
CA GLN A 201 21.87 12.13 3.49
C GLN A 201 20.94 11.21 4.29
N PRO A 202 20.12 11.73 5.22
CA PRO A 202 19.09 10.92 5.87
C PRO A 202 18.21 10.25 4.81
N ASP A 203 17.92 8.96 5.00
CA ASP A 203 16.99 8.25 4.12
C ASP A 203 15.55 8.69 4.44
N VAL A 204 14.90 9.30 3.49
CA VAL A 204 13.49 9.71 3.59
C VAL A 204 12.55 8.68 2.95
N ILE A 205 13.05 7.47 2.63
CA ILE A 205 12.30 6.38 2.02
C ILE A 205 11.64 6.85 0.71
N MET A 206 12.49 7.25 -0.24
CA MET A 206 12.02 7.80 -1.53
C MET A 206 11.29 6.78 -2.39
N ASP A 207 11.48 5.50 -2.12
CA ASP A 207 10.82 4.38 -2.78
C ASP A 207 9.40 4.08 -2.24
N ASP A 208 8.88 4.89 -1.31
CA ASP A 208 7.53 4.72 -0.80
C ASP A 208 6.48 4.94 -1.89
N GLN A 209 5.65 3.92 -2.12
CA GLN A 209 4.54 3.92 -3.07
C GLN A 209 3.27 3.38 -2.43
N SER A 210 2.14 3.82 -2.95
CA SER A 210 0.80 3.36 -2.57
C SER A 210 0.10 2.69 -3.75
N MET A 211 -0.88 1.84 -3.45
CA MET A 211 -1.79 1.27 -4.44
C MET A 211 -3.15 1.96 -4.34
N GLY A 212 -3.79 2.22 -5.47
CA GLY A 212 -5.10 2.82 -5.55
C GLY A 212 -6.06 1.98 -6.39
N MET A 213 -7.24 1.70 -5.85
CA MET A 213 -8.34 1.08 -6.57
C MET A 213 -9.36 2.15 -6.93
N LEU A 214 -9.75 2.18 -8.22
CA LEU A 214 -10.79 3.07 -8.69
C LEU A 214 -12.17 2.47 -8.41
N THR A 215 -13.04 3.24 -7.75
CA THR A 215 -14.40 2.82 -7.42
C THR A 215 -15.44 3.85 -7.89
N GLU A 216 -16.71 3.52 -7.81
CA GLU A 216 -17.80 4.45 -8.13
C GLU A 216 -17.82 5.69 -7.20
N LYS A 217 -17.29 5.56 -5.98
CA LYS A 217 -17.25 6.64 -4.98
C LYS A 217 -15.93 7.42 -4.98
N GLY A 218 -14.95 7.02 -5.78
CA GLY A 218 -13.62 7.60 -5.81
C GLY A 218 -12.53 6.57 -5.56
N TRP A 219 -11.38 7.02 -5.08
CA TRP A 219 -10.24 6.16 -4.80
C TRP A 219 -10.38 5.41 -3.47
N VAL A 220 -10.04 4.15 -3.46
CA VAL A 220 -9.63 3.42 -2.24
C VAL A 220 -8.11 3.29 -2.29
N MET A 221 -7.44 3.97 -1.37
CA MET A 221 -5.99 3.99 -1.24
C MET A 221 -5.50 2.93 -0.27
N MET A 222 -4.46 2.17 -0.65
CA MET A 222 -3.76 1.23 0.22
C MET A 222 -2.29 1.62 0.33
N SER A 223 -1.77 1.66 1.55
CA SER A 223 -0.36 1.97 1.83
C SER A 223 0.25 0.94 2.77
N GLY A 224 1.55 0.67 2.62
CA GLY A 224 2.31 -0.19 3.54
C GLY A 224 2.67 0.55 4.82
N CYS A 225 3.53 1.58 4.72
CA CYS A 225 3.85 2.49 5.81
C CYS A 225 3.45 3.95 5.54
N GLY A 226 3.32 4.35 4.26
CA GLY A 226 2.99 5.73 3.92
C GLY A 226 4.05 6.74 4.40
N HIS A 227 5.33 6.42 4.24
CA HIS A 227 6.45 7.30 4.60
C HIS A 227 6.42 8.63 3.85
N ALA A 228 5.80 8.67 2.70
CA ALA A 228 5.59 9.91 1.97
C ALA A 228 4.51 10.80 2.59
N GLY A 229 3.67 10.26 3.46
CA GLY A 229 2.49 10.91 4.01
C GLY A 229 1.20 10.56 3.27
N ILE A 230 0.12 10.41 4.03
CA ILE A 230 -1.18 9.99 3.50
C ILE A 230 -1.74 11.02 2.51
N ILE A 231 -1.53 12.32 2.77
CA ILE A 231 -2.00 13.40 1.89
C ILE A 231 -1.23 13.35 0.56
N ASN A 232 0.09 13.22 0.59
CA ASN A 232 0.89 13.14 -0.62
C ASN A 232 0.55 11.90 -1.46
N SER A 233 0.29 10.76 -0.82
CA SER A 233 -0.14 9.54 -1.49
C SER A 233 -1.50 9.70 -2.17
N GLY A 234 -2.47 10.32 -1.49
CA GLY A 234 -3.77 10.61 -2.06
C GLY A 234 -3.71 11.62 -3.20
N GLU A 235 -2.93 12.71 -3.06
CA GLU A 235 -2.72 13.67 -4.14
C GLU A 235 -2.06 13.02 -5.38
N SER A 236 -1.17 12.02 -5.17
CA SER A 236 -0.57 11.27 -6.27
C SER A 236 -1.61 10.43 -7.04
N LEU A 237 -2.58 9.82 -6.35
CA LEU A 237 -3.70 9.12 -7.00
C LEU A 237 -4.62 10.10 -7.76
N LYS A 238 -4.85 11.28 -7.21
CA LYS A 238 -5.65 12.34 -7.86
C LYS A 238 -4.98 12.87 -9.14
N GLU A 239 -3.65 12.79 -9.27
CA GLU A 239 -2.96 13.10 -10.54
C GLU A 239 -3.35 12.11 -11.67
N ILE A 240 -3.77 10.87 -11.35
CA ILE A 240 -4.27 9.90 -12.35
C ILE A 240 -5.68 10.26 -12.77
N LYS A 241 -6.56 10.48 -11.79
CA LYS A 241 -7.94 10.88 -11.98
C LYS A 241 -8.39 11.71 -10.79
N ASP A 242 -8.80 12.95 -11.05
CA ASP A 242 -9.23 13.88 -9.99
C ASP A 242 -10.58 13.44 -9.38
N LEU A 243 -10.50 12.50 -8.48
CA LEU A 243 -11.60 11.93 -7.71
C LEU A 243 -11.27 11.95 -6.23
N PRO A 244 -12.28 11.99 -5.34
CA PRO A 244 -12.07 11.99 -3.89
C PRO A 244 -11.37 10.72 -3.41
N ILE A 245 -10.70 10.80 -2.28
CA ILE A 245 -10.16 9.65 -1.55
C ILE A 245 -11.26 9.13 -0.61
N TYR A 246 -12.11 8.25 -1.14
CA TYR A 246 -13.25 7.71 -0.42
C TYR A 246 -12.87 6.67 0.63
N GLY A 247 -11.82 5.89 0.36
CA GLY A 247 -11.31 4.88 1.29
C GLY A 247 -9.80 4.96 1.47
N ALA A 248 -9.33 4.63 2.67
CA ALA A 248 -7.91 4.50 2.95
C ALA A 248 -7.66 3.31 3.89
N MET A 249 -6.68 2.45 3.56
CA MET A 249 -6.35 1.27 4.35
C MET A 249 -4.85 0.98 4.44
N GLY A 250 -4.44 0.32 5.53
CA GLY A 250 -3.05 -0.09 5.76
C GLY A 250 -2.29 0.82 6.73
N GLY A 251 -0.97 0.90 6.57
CA GLY A 251 -0.08 1.71 7.38
C GLY A 251 0.11 3.11 6.82
N PHE A 252 0.05 4.12 7.70
CA PHE A 252 0.22 5.54 7.35
C PHE A 252 1.20 6.28 8.28
N HIS A 253 2.05 5.53 8.99
CA HIS A 253 3.11 6.02 9.87
C HIS A 253 2.66 7.08 10.89
N LEU A 254 1.46 6.93 11.45
CA LEU A 254 0.83 7.90 12.35
C LEU A 254 0.89 7.51 13.83
N TRP A 255 1.45 6.35 14.17
CA TRP A 255 1.48 5.83 15.54
C TRP A 255 2.23 6.73 16.55
N GLN A 256 3.20 7.53 16.08
CA GLN A 256 3.93 8.53 16.84
C GLN A 256 3.58 9.97 16.45
N ALA A 257 2.60 10.17 15.58
CA ALA A 257 2.25 11.50 15.10
C ALA A 257 1.70 12.36 16.24
N ASN A 258 2.12 13.63 16.27
CA ASN A 258 1.59 14.60 17.22
C ASN A 258 0.17 15.05 16.81
N GLU A 259 -0.51 15.73 17.74
CA GLU A 259 -1.91 16.20 17.54
C GLU A 259 -2.07 17.11 16.31
N LYS A 260 -1.08 17.94 16.02
CA LYS A 260 -1.11 18.82 14.84
C LYS A 260 -1.14 18.02 13.55
N THR A 261 -0.28 17.00 13.43
CA THR A 261 -0.22 16.13 12.26
C THR A 261 -1.52 15.36 12.12
N LEU A 262 -2.01 14.70 13.18
CA LEU A 262 -3.27 13.96 13.16
C LEU A 262 -4.45 14.83 12.74
N THR A 263 -4.53 16.06 13.28
CA THR A 263 -5.58 17.02 12.94
C THR A 263 -5.49 17.45 11.48
N GLN A 264 -4.30 17.71 10.96
CA GLN A 264 -4.10 18.07 9.55
C GLN A 264 -4.54 16.93 8.61
N THR A 265 -4.10 15.72 8.90
CA THR A 265 -4.48 14.52 8.15
C THR A 265 -5.99 14.30 8.17
N ALA A 266 -6.61 14.36 9.37
CA ALA A 266 -8.04 14.17 9.52
C ALA A 266 -8.88 15.23 8.79
N LYS A 267 -8.45 16.51 8.84
CA LYS A 267 -9.09 17.61 8.10
C LYS A 267 -9.05 17.37 6.58
N TRP A 268 -7.91 16.95 6.08
CA TRP A 268 -7.76 16.65 4.65
C TRP A 268 -8.65 15.48 4.23
N LEU A 269 -8.59 14.35 4.96
CA LEU A 269 -9.42 13.18 4.69
C LEU A 269 -10.93 13.50 4.74
N LYS A 270 -11.36 14.32 5.72
CA LYS A 270 -12.74 14.81 5.80
C LYS A 270 -13.13 15.66 4.59
N LYS A 271 -12.24 16.52 4.12
CA LYS A 271 -12.46 17.34 2.91
C LYS A 271 -12.57 16.49 1.66
N GLU A 272 -11.77 15.42 1.55
CA GLU A 272 -11.84 14.47 0.44
C GLU A 272 -13.08 13.56 0.49
N GLY A 273 -13.88 13.62 1.57
CA GLY A 273 -15.09 12.82 1.70
C GLY A 273 -14.82 11.36 2.09
N LEU A 274 -13.77 11.13 2.92
CA LEU A 274 -13.45 9.79 3.41
C LEU A 274 -14.69 9.12 4.01
N GLY A 275 -15.09 7.99 3.42
CA GLY A 275 -16.22 7.17 3.87
C GLY A 275 -15.79 5.84 4.48
N LYS A 276 -14.54 5.39 4.25
CA LYS A 276 -14.02 4.13 4.81
C LYS A 276 -12.57 4.30 5.27
N PHE A 277 -12.29 3.91 6.51
CA PHE A 277 -10.94 3.97 7.07
C PHE A 277 -10.56 2.67 7.78
N MET A 278 -9.58 1.96 7.24
CA MET A 278 -9.04 0.72 7.79
C MET A 278 -7.57 0.91 8.18
N GLY A 279 -7.31 1.70 9.24
CA GLY A 279 -5.95 1.96 9.72
C GLY A 279 -5.36 0.74 10.41
N GLY A 280 -4.21 0.26 9.94
CA GLY A 280 -3.49 -0.89 10.50
C GLY A 280 -2.00 -0.62 10.67
N HIS A 281 -1.23 -1.63 11.07
CA HIS A 281 0.22 -1.58 11.15
C HIS A 281 0.73 -0.29 11.84
N CYS A 282 1.59 0.48 11.18
CA CYS A 282 2.17 1.72 11.70
C CYS A 282 1.22 2.93 11.69
N THR A 283 -0.05 2.80 11.30
CA THR A 283 -1.06 3.81 11.58
C THR A 283 -1.29 3.94 13.09
N GLY A 284 -1.38 2.80 13.78
CA GLY A 284 -1.63 2.74 15.22
C GLY A 284 -3.10 2.94 15.59
N ILE A 285 -3.53 2.26 16.65
CA ILE A 285 -4.92 2.24 17.14
C ILE A 285 -5.43 3.64 17.48
N ASN A 286 -4.60 4.42 18.19
CA ASN A 286 -4.98 5.76 18.63
C ASN A 286 -5.20 6.74 17.45
N ALA A 287 -4.30 6.71 16.46
CA ALA A 287 -4.44 7.57 15.28
C ALA A 287 -5.65 7.17 14.44
N THR A 288 -5.88 5.86 14.26
CA THR A 288 -7.06 5.33 13.56
C THR A 288 -8.35 5.85 14.21
N LYS A 289 -8.47 5.70 15.53
CA LYS A 289 -9.64 6.19 16.26
C LYS A 289 -9.81 7.71 16.15
N LYS A 290 -8.75 8.49 16.39
CA LYS A 290 -8.82 9.97 16.35
C LYS A 290 -9.21 10.49 14.98
N ILE A 291 -8.67 9.93 13.91
CA ILE A 291 -9.02 10.31 12.54
C ILE A 291 -10.48 9.97 12.26
N SER A 292 -10.92 8.76 12.62
CA SER A 292 -12.30 8.32 12.41
C SER A 292 -13.32 9.20 13.17
N ASP A 293 -13.05 9.49 14.44
CA ASP A 293 -13.88 10.38 15.26
C ASP A 293 -13.96 11.80 14.66
N PHE A 294 -12.82 12.34 14.19
CA PHE A 294 -12.77 13.68 13.61
C PHE A 294 -13.52 13.78 12.28
N VAL A 295 -13.39 12.75 11.43
CA VAL A 295 -14.12 12.66 10.17
C VAL A 295 -15.60 12.47 10.42
N GLY A 296 -15.98 11.76 11.47
CA GLY A 296 -17.35 11.39 11.83
C GLY A 296 -17.75 10.05 11.21
N LEU A 297 -16.81 9.09 11.13
CA LEU A 297 -17.09 7.75 10.66
C LEU A 297 -17.81 6.93 11.75
N GLU A 298 -18.84 6.22 11.34
CA GLU A 298 -19.53 5.27 12.21
C GLU A 298 -18.70 3.99 12.38
N ARG A 299 -19.13 3.13 13.31
CA ARG A 299 -18.41 1.88 13.60
C ARG A 299 -18.22 1.01 12.35
N GLU A 300 -19.24 0.91 11.50
CA GLU A 300 -19.24 0.12 10.26
C GLU A 300 -18.30 0.67 9.17
N ASP A 301 -17.88 1.92 9.30
CA ASP A 301 -17.06 2.63 8.30
C ASP A 301 -15.58 2.71 8.68
N MET A 302 -15.22 2.22 9.87
CA MET A 302 -13.84 2.27 10.35
C MET A 302 -13.41 0.96 11.02
N SER A 303 -12.12 0.65 10.93
CA SER A 303 -11.51 -0.49 11.59
C SER A 303 -10.03 -0.23 11.88
N HIS A 304 -9.51 -0.77 12.98
CA HIS A 304 -8.07 -0.99 13.11
C HIS A 304 -7.79 -2.41 12.61
N THR A 305 -7.35 -2.54 11.37
CA THR A 305 -7.28 -3.82 10.67
C THR A 305 -6.63 -4.95 11.48
N ALA A 306 -7.28 -6.10 11.49
CA ALA A 306 -6.72 -7.36 11.96
C ALA A 306 -6.59 -8.35 10.79
N VAL A 307 -5.84 -9.42 10.99
CA VAL A 307 -5.75 -10.53 10.04
C VAL A 307 -7.16 -11.09 9.80
N GLY A 308 -7.56 -11.14 8.54
CA GLY A 308 -8.90 -11.57 8.12
C GLY A 308 -9.95 -10.45 8.00
N SER A 309 -9.60 -9.18 8.28
CA SER A 309 -10.47 -8.05 7.91
C SER A 309 -10.56 -7.91 6.41
N VAL A 310 -11.74 -7.61 5.89
CA VAL A 310 -12.00 -7.53 4.45
C VAL A 310 -12.64 -6.20 4.10
N LEU A 311 -12.21 -5.60 2.99
CA LEU A 311 -12.96 -4.56 2.30
C LEU A 311 -13.58 -5.18 1.03
N THR A 312 -14.92 -5.18 0.96
CA THR A 312 -15.65 -5.77 -0.16
C THR A 312 -15.76 -4.82 -1.35
N LYS A 313 -16.15 -5.34 -2.52
CA LYS A 313 -16.46 -4.53 -3.72
C LYS A 313 -17.54 -3.46 -3.49
N ASP A 314 -18.45 -3.69 -2.56
CA ASP A 314 -19.52 -2.77 -2.20
C ASP A 314 -19.08 -1.75 -1.14
N LEU A 315 -17.77 -1.73 -0.85
CA LEU A 315 -17.12 -0.87 0.14
C LEU A 315 -17.61 -1.13 1.57
N GLU A 316 -18.01 -2.37 1.87
CA GLU A 316 -18.33 -2.80 3.22
C GLU A 316 -17.09 -3.34 3.92
N ILE A 317 -16.93 -3.00 5.19
CA ILE A 317 -15.86 -3.53 6.04
C ILE A 317 -16.39 -4.74 6.79
N ILE A 318 -15.88 -5.93 6.46
CA ILE A 318 -16.09 -7.16 7.23
C ILE A 318 -14.93 -7.26 8.23
N ARG A 319 -15.23 -7.09 9.51
CA ARG A 319 -14.23 -7.15 10.57
C ARG A 319 -13.80 -8.57 10.88
N SER A 320 -12.55 -8.73 11.25
CA SER A 320 -12.11 -9.91 11.97
C SER A 320 -12.76 -9.98 13.37
N SER A 321 -12.88 -11.17 13.92
CA SER A 321 -13.57 -11.42 15.19
C SER A 321 -12.97 -10.72 16.42
N VAL A 322 -11.79 -10.11 16.27
CA VAL A 322 -11.07 -9.39 17.36
C VAL A 322 -11.21 -7.87 17.29
N GLU A 323 -12.01 -7.35 16.35
CA GLU A 323 -12.20 -5.90 16.14
C GLU A 323 -13.48 -5.33 16.76
#